data_7b5d90cc2a2c3648bc068a603338e72c
#
_entry.id   7b5d90cc2a2c3648bc068a603338e72c
#
_cell.length_a   1.000
_cell.length_b   1.000
_cell.length_c   1.000
_cell.angle_alpha   90.00
_cell.angle_beta   90.00
_cell.angle_gamma   90.00
#
_symmetry.space_group_name_H-M   'P 1'
#
loop_
_entity.id
_entity.type
_entity.pdbx_description
1 polymer ?
#
loop_
_entity_poly.entity_id
_entity_poly.type
_entity_poly.pdbx_seq_one_letter_code
_entity_poly.pdbx_strand_id
1 'polypeptide(L)'
;MFEKKGLTSTGFFAYIQSMNVVNKSKFYKKQSPEQMKETETFNKKTYSKEIKELKFLIETKRADNFTTEMYVALIAGRKITPKMLTAINNVIKRNSTAEIEKKRMEVERLLGKTKIVREVLHKCKYDDIYVARSEDFLDSIDEQIHRWGNLSPKQKLALNNMYKRFMKKSEKKA
;
A
#
# COMPACT_ATOMS: atom_id res chain seq x y z
N MET A 1 1.68 -16.72 -27.95
CA MET A 1 1.30 -15.40 -28.51
C MET A 1 -0.07 -15.05 -27.95
N PHE A 2 -0.12 -14.35 -26.82
CA PHE A 2 -1.38 -13.98 -26.15
C PHE A 2 -1.67 -12.50 -26.43
N GLU A 3 -2.72 -12.25 -27.20
CA GLU A 3 -3.21 -10.90 -27.50
C GLU A 3 -3.71 -10.23 -26.22
N LYS A 4 -3.08 -9.11 -25.86
CA LYS A 4 -3.57 -8.19 -24.84
C LYS A 4 -4.78 -7.44 -25.40
N LYS A 5 -6.00 -7.90 -25.12
CA LYS A 5 -7.21 -7.10 -25.32
C LYS A 5 -7.17 -5.93 -24.36
N GLY A 6 -6.73 -4.77 -24.83
CA GLY A 6 -6.83 -3.49 -24.14
C GLY A 6 -8.30 -3.17 -23.88
N LEU A 7 -8.68 -2.89 -22.64
CA LEU A 7 -9.97 -2.30 -22.33
C LEU A 7 -10.05 -0.94 -23.05
N THR A 8 -10.89 -0.87 -24.06
CA THR A 8 -11.18 0.38 -24.75
C THR A 8 -11.89 1.32 -23.79
N SER A 9 -11.68 2.63 -23.97
CA SER A 9 -12.30 3.73 -23.20
C SER A 9 -13.82 3.52 -22.98
N THR A 10 -14.51 2.90 -23.93
CA THR A 10 -15.94 2.57 -23.88
C THR A 10 -16.28 1.52 -22.82
N GLY A 11 -15.43 0.51 -22.61
CA GLY A 11 -15.67 -0.53 -21.59
C GLY A 11 -15.52 -0.01 -20.17
N PHE A 12 -14.63 0.97 -19.97
CA PHE A 12 -14.42 1.61 -18.67
C PHE A 12 -15.63 2.51 -18.31
N PHE A 13 -16.19 3.25 -19.28
CA PHE A 13 -17.42 4.06 -19.07
C PHE A 13 -18.64 3.19 -18.76
N ALA A 14 -18.80 2.04 -19.42
CA ALA A 14 -19.89 1.10 -19.15
C ALA A 14 -19.77 0.47 -17.76
N TYR A 15 -18.56 0.14 -17.30
CA TYR A 15 -18.29 -0.33 -15.94
C TYR A 15 -18.63 0.72 -14.88
N ILE A 16 -18.29 1.99 -15.12
CA ILE A 16 -18.65 3.09 -14.22
C ILE A 16 -20.15 3.30 -14.16
N GLN A 17 -20.88 3.15 -15.28
CA GLN A 17 -22.34 3.26 -15.29
C GLN A 17 -23.02 2.10 -14.55
N SER A 18 -22.49 0.88 -14.61
CA SER A 18 -23.02 -0.27 -13.87
C SER A 18 -22.84 -0.16 -12.35
N MET A 19 -21.77 0.50 -11.88
CA MET A 19 -21.56 0.77 -10.45
C MET A 19 -22.51 1.81 -9.84
N ASN A 20 -23.21 2.61 -10.65
CA ASN A 20 -24.19 3.58 -10.16
C ASN A 20 -25.50 2.97 -9.64
N VAL A 21 -25.68 1.65 -9.72
CA VAL A 21 -26.96 0.99 -9.38
C VAL A 21 -27.02 0.44 -7.94
N VAL A 22 -25.93 0.40 -7.18
CA VAL A 22 -25.93 -0.24 -5.85
C VAL A 22 -25.33 0.65 -4.76
N ASN A 23 -26.12 1.43 -4.09
CA ASN A 23 -26.30 1.50 -2.65
C ASN A 23 -27.18 2.69 -2.24
N LYS A 24 -28.46 2.42 -2.06
CA LYS A 24 -29.39 3.32 -1.39
C LYS A 24 -29.13 3.31 0.11
N SER A 25 -28.09 3.98 0.59
CA SER A 25 -28.00 4.29 2.01
C SER A 25 -29.03 5.38 2.34
N LYS A 26 -29.92 5.10 3.27
CA LYS A 26 -31.07 5.93 3.68
C LYS A 26 -30.72 7.32 4.26
N PHE A 27 -29.46 7.70 4.28
CA PHE A 27 -28.97 8.91 4.98
C PHE A 27 -28.48 10.05 4.08
N TYR A 28 -28.40 9.88 2.77
CA TYR A 28 -27.98 10.97 1.89
C TYR A 28 -29.19 11.60 1.20
N LYS A 29 -29.48 12.88 1.51
CA LYS A 29 -30.39 13.67 0.69
C LYS A 29 -29.90 13.61 -0.76
N LYS A 30 -30.75 13.09 -1.67
CA LYS A 30 -30.42 13.04 -3.10
C LYS A 30 -30.19 14.47 -3.60
N GLN A 31 -29.03 14.74 -4.16
CA GLN A 31 -28.78 15.98 -4.89
C GLN A 31 -29.68 16.01 -6.15
N SER A 32 -30.20 17.19 -6.50
CA SER A 32 -30.89 17.36 -7.79
C SER A 32 -29.84 17.25 -8.93
N PRO A 33 -30.28 16.92 -10.17
CA PRO A 33 -29.35 16.89 -11.32
C PRO A 33 -28.59 18.19 -11.53
N GLU A 34 -29.20 19.34 -11.25
CA GLU A 34 -28.58 20.66 -11.34
C GLU A 34 -27.50 20.84 -10.28
N GLN A 35 -27.82 20.50 -9.02
CA GLN A 35 -26.85 20.52 -7.93
C GLN A 35 -25.65 19.60 -8.19
N MET A 36 -25.87 18.46 -8.84
CA MET A 36 -24.79 17.56 -9.21
C MET A 36 -23.85 18.19 -10.26
N LYS A 37 -24.39 18.89 -11.27
CA LYS A 37 -23.57 19.61 -12.27
C LYS A 37 -22.77 20.74 -11.67
N GLU A 38 -23.37 21.53 -10.77
CA GLU A 38 -22.68 22.60 -10.06
C GLU A 38 -21.54 22.01 -9.18
N THR A 39 -21.83 20.93 -8.43
CA THR A 39 -20.85 20.27 -7.60
C THR A 39 -19.74 19.61 -8.44
N GLU A 40 -20.07 19.06 -9.61
CA GLU A 40 -19.08 18.54 -10.55
C GLU A 40 -18.09 19.61 -11.01
N THR A 41 -18.60 20.77 -11.41
CA THR A 41 -17.77 21.92 -11.80
C THR A 41 -16.91 22.40 -10.66
N PHE A 42 -17.49 22.50 -9.46
CA PHE A 42 -16.77 22.86 -8.23
C PHE A 42 -15.67 21.83 -7.93
N ASN A 43 -15.98 20.53 -7.94
CA ASN A 43 -15.03 19.46 -7.66
C ASN A 43 -13.88 19.48 -8.66
N LYS A 44 -14.14 19.61 -9.97
CA LYS A 44 -13.12 19.69 -11.01
C LYS A 44 -12.17 20.87 -10.82
N LYS A 45 -12.69 22.01 -10.35
CA LYS A 45 -11.89 23.20 -10.09
C LYS A 45 -11.10 23.06 -8.78
N THR A 46 -11.75 22.64 -7.71
CA THR A 46 -11.20 22.63 -6.35
C THR A 46 -10.28 21.45 -6.10
N TYR A 47 -10.64 20.26 -6.59
CA TYR A 47 -9.93 18.99 -6.36
C TYR A 47 -9.23 18.49 -7.62
N SER A 48 -8.81 19.39 -8.49
CA SER A 48 -8.17 19.02 -9.77
C SER A 48 -6.90 18.19 -9.60
N LYS A 49 -6.14 18.43 -8.54
CA LYS A 49 -4.93 17.67 -8.20
C LYS A 49 -5.28 16.26 -7.76
N GLU A 50 -6.19 16.12 -6.81
CA GLU A 50 -6.66 14.84 -6.30
C GLU A 50 -7.27 13.97 -7.41
N ILE A 51 -8.06 14.57 -8.28
CA ILE A 51 -8.64 13.88 -9.45
C ILE A 51 -7.54 13.33 -10.37
N LYS A 52 -6.50 14.11 -10.66
CA LYS A 52 -5.37 13.67 -11.51
C LYS A 52 -4.60 12.52 -10.86
N GLU A 53 -4.30 12.64 -9.56
CA GLU A 53 -3.58 11.61 -8.82
C GLU A 53 -4.38 10.30 -8.71
N LEU A 54 -5.68 10.37 -8.38
CA LEU A 54 -6.54 9.19 -8.34
C LEU A 54 -6.65 8.53 -9.71
N LYS A 55 -6.79 9.33 -10.78
CA LYS A 55 -6.81 8.83 -12.16
C LYS A 55 -5.52 8.09 -12.49
N PHE A 56 -4.37 8.67 -12.14
CA PHE A 56 -3.07 8.04 -12.34
C PHE A 56 -2.96 6.70 -11.59
N LEU A 57 -3.46 6.61 -10.34
CA LEU A 57 -3.47 5.36 -9.58
C LEU A 57 -4.32 4.29 -10.27
N ILE A 58 -5.46 4.67 -10.86
CA ILE A 58 -6.34 3.77 -11.61
C ILE A 58 -5.64 3.26 -12.87
N GLU A 59 -5.06 4.16 -13.65
CA GLU A 59 -4.36 3.83 -14.91
C GLU A 59 -3.14 2.92 -14.67
N THR A 60 -2.43 3.12 -13.56
CA THR A 60 -1.28 2.30 -13.16
C THR A 60 -1.64 1.02 -12.40
N LYS A 61 -2.93 0.68 -12.29
CA LYS A 61 -3.46 -0.49 -11.56
C LYS A 61 -3.03 -0.56 -10.09
N ARG A 62 -2.83 0.60 -9.47
CA ARG A 62 -2.51 0.74 -8.03
C ARG A 62 -3.71 1.14 -7.19
N ALA A 63 -4.85 1.39 -7.83
CA ALA A 63 -6.09 1.76 -7.18
C ALA A 63 -6.76 0.52 -6.56
N ASP A 64 -7.23 0.68 -5.35
CA ASP A 64 -8.21 -0.20 -4.72
C ASP A 64 -9.66 0.26 -5.04
N ASN A 65 -10.64 -0.50 -4.58
CA ASN A 65 -12.05 -0.17 -4.78
C ASN A 65 -12.40 1.21 -4.22
N PHE A 66 -11.87 1.55 -3.04
CA PHE A 66 -12.10 2.85 -2.42
C PHE A 66 -11.58 4.00 -3.30
N THR A 67 -10.37 3.86 -3.82
CA THR A 67 -9.74 4.85 -4.73
C THR A 67 -10.61 5.10 -5.96
N THR A 68 -11.12 4.02 -6.56
CA THR A 68 -12.00 4.08 -7.73
C THR A 68 -13.33 4.74 -7.39
N GLU A 69 -13.94 4.38 -6.26
CA GLU A 69 -15.20 5.00 -5.80
C GLU A 69 -15.04 6.49 -5.51
N MET A 70 -13.92 6.92 -4.91
CA MET A 70 -13.66 8.33 -4.63
C MET A 70 -13.41 9.13 -5.91
N TYR A 71 -12.71 8.56 -6.88
CA TYR A 71 -12.57 9.16 -8.19
C TYR A 71 -13.92 9.36 -8.87
N VAL A 72 -14.74 8.31 -8.91
CA VAL A 72 -16.11 8.38 -9.48
C VAL A 72 -16.97 9.41 -8.75
N ALA A 73 -16.91 9.46 -7.42
CA ALA A 73 -17.65 10.43 -6.62
C ALA A 73 -17.27 11.88 -6.98
N LEU A 74 -15.97 12.15 -7.16
CA LEU A 74 -15.48 13.48 -7.55
C LEU A 74 -15.96 13.90 -8.94
N ILE A 75 -15.83 13.03 -9.94
CA ILE A 75 -16.21 13.34 -11.32
C ILE A 75 -17.70 13.34 -11.56
N ALA A 76 -18.48 12.58 -10.76
CA ALA A 76 -19.94 12.55 -10.84
C ALA A 76 -20.63 13.68 -10.04
N GLY A 77 -19.89 14.65 -9.53
CA GLY A 77 -20.45 15.79 -8.81
C GLY A 77 -21.04 15.43 -7.44
N ARG A 78 -20.58 14.37 -6.78
CA ARG A 78 -20.96 14.08 -5.39
C ARG A 78 -20.28 15.05 -4.43
N LYS A 79 -20.99 15.46 -3.39
CA LYS A 79 -20.45 16.30 -2.33
C LYS A 79 -19.40 15.53 -1.53
N ILE A 80 -18.20 16.06 -1.46
CA ILE A 80 -17.07 15.47 -0.73
C ILE A 80 -17.04 16.02 0.69
N THR A 81 -17.06 15.12 1.67
CA THR A 81 -16.92 15.50 3.07
C THR A 81 -15.45 15.68 3.45
N PRO A 82 -15.14 16.44 4.51
CA PRO A 82 -13.76 16.58 5.00
C PRO A 82 -13.09 15.22 5.32
N LYS A 83 -13.86 14.26 5.85
CA LYS A 83 -13.35 12.89 6.12
C LYS A 83 -12.99 12.16 4.83
N MET A 84 -13.81 12.28 3.78
CA MET A 84 -13.50 11.70 2.47
C MET A 84 -12.25 12.33 1.86
N LEU A 85 -12.12 13.66 1.94
CA LEU A 85 -10.93 14.37 1.45
C LEU A 85 -9.66 13.93 2.19
N THR A 86 -9.72 13.80 3.51
CA THR A 86 -8.62 13.27 4.31
C THR A 86 -8.24 11.85 3.87
N ALA A 87 -9.22 10.98 3.63
CA ALA A 87 -8.98 9.62 3.17
C ALA A 87 -8.35 9.59 1.76
N ILE A 88 -8.84 10.43 0.83
CA ILE A 88 -8.25 10.60 -0.51
C ILE A 88 -6.77 11.00 -0.40
N ASN A 89 -6.47 12.05 0.38
CA ASN A 89 -5.11 12.54 0.56
C ASN A 89 -4.19 11.47 1.19
N ASN A 90 -4.71 10.66 2.12
CA ASN A 90 -3.95 9.55 2.69
C ASN A 90 -3.63 8.47 1.66
N VAL A 91 -4.57 8.15 0.76
CA VAL A 91 -4.33 7.19 -0.35
C VAL A 91 -3.27 7.74 -1.30
N ILE A 92 -3.39 8.98 -1.74
CA ILE A 92 -2.40 9.63 -2.62
C ILE A 92 -1.00 9.61 -1.97
N LYS A 93 -0.91 10.02 -0.69
CA LYS A 93 0.34 10.01 0.06
C LYS A 93 0.98 8.62 0.13
N ARG A 94 0.19 7.58 0.47
CA ARG A 94 0.70 6.19 0.57
C ARG A 94 1.23 5.65 -0.75
N ASN A 95 0.69 6.12 -1.87
CA ASN A 95 1.04 5.69 -3.21
C ASN A 95 2.02 6.66 -3.90
N SER A 96 2.50 7.69 -3.21
CA SER A 96 3.54 8.57 -3.75
C SER A 96 4.85 7.82 -3.96
N THR A 97 5.61 8.23 -4.96
CA THR A 97 6.91 7.62 -5.32
C THR A 97 7.85 7.60 -4.11
N ALA A 98 7.87 8.69 -3.34
CA ALA A 98 8.69 8.81 -2.14
C ALA A 98 8.33 7.79 -1.06
N GLU A 99 7.03 7.53 -0.80
CA GLU A 99 6.61 6.54 0.19
C GLU A 99 6.82 5.10 -0.29
N ILE A 100 6.70 4.85 -1.59
CA ILE A 100 7.01 3.55 -2.19
C ILE A 100 8.51 3.26 -2.05
N GLU A 101 9.36 4.22 -2.40
CA GLU A 101 10.81 4.06 -2.29
C GLU A 101 11.26 3.88 -0.83
N LYS A 102 10.68 4.65 0.09
CA LYS A 102 10.94 4.49 1.52
C LYS A 102 10.57 3.10 2.04
N LYS A 103 9.44 2.54 1.61
CA LYS A 103 9.06 1.16 1.95
C LYS A 103 10.04 0.15 1.36
N ARG A 104 10.45 0.34 0.11
CA ARG A 104 11.45 -0.52 -0.54
C ARG A 104 12.76 -0.52 0.22
N MET A 105 13.30 0.64 0.56
CA MET A 105 14.51 0.79 1.36
C MET A 105 14.39 0.11 2.73
N GLU A 106 13.23 0.22 3.40
CA GLU A 106 13.00 -0.46 4.68
C GLU A 106 12.98 -1.99 4.52
N VAL A 107 12.35 -2.52 3.46
CA VAL A 107 12.36 -3.96 3.13
C VAL A 107 13.79 -4.44 2.91
N GLU A 108 14.57 -3.75 2.07
CA GLU A 108 15.97 -4.10 1.80
C GLU A 108 16.80 -4.08 3.08
N ARG A 109 16.61 -3.08 3.92
CA ARG A 109 17.27 -2.97 5.23
C ARG A 109 16.93 -4.13 6.17
N LEU A 110 15.68 -4.57 6.21
CA LEU A 110 15.24 -5.68 7.04
C LEU A 110 15.81 -7.00 6.54
N LEU A 111 15.72 -7.27 5.22
CA LEU A 111 16.31 -8.47 4.59
C LEU A 111 17.84 -8.50 4.72
N GLY A 112 18.50 -7.35 4.63
CA GLY A 112 19.93 -7.26 4.91
C GLY A 112 20.29 -7.69 6.32
N LYS A 113 19.48 -7.38 7.32
CA LYS A 113 19.72 -7.85 8.70
C LYS A 113 19.50 -9.35 8.86
N THR A 114 18.45 -9.93 8.28
CA THR A 114 18.24 -11.38 8.36
C THR A 114 19.39 -12.13 7.72
N LYS A 115 19.85 -11.67 6.53
CA LYS A 115 20.99 -12.25 5.85
C LYS A 115 22.26 -12.25 6.71
N ILE A 116 22.62 -11.09 7.28
CA ILE A 116 23.82 -10.98 8.14
C ILE A 116 23.71 -11.90 9.36
N VAL A 117 22.53 -11.96 9.99
CA VAL A 117 22.33 -12.84 11.15
C VAL A 117 22.53 -14.31 10.76
N ARG A 118 22.01 -14.77 9.61
CA ARG A 118 22.24 -16.14 9.11
C ARG A 118 23.71 -16.42 8.86
N GLU A 119 24.42 -15.51 8.19
CA GLU A 119 25.83 -15.68 7.93
C GLU A 119 26.65 -15.86 9.22
N VAL A 120 26.37 -15.06 10.24
CA VAL A 120 27.05 -15.17 11.54
C VAL A 120 26.62 -16.43 12.30
N LEU A 121 25.35 -16.80 12.22
CA LEU A 121 24.80 -18.02 12.84
C LEU A 121 25.55 -19.26 12.33
N HIS A 122 25.77 -19.38 11.03
CA HIS A 122 26.49 -20.50 10.43
C HIS A 122 28.02 -20.46 10.62
N LYS A 123 28.61 -19.27 10.74
CA LYS A 123 30.05 -19.12 10.99
C LYS A 123 30.43 -19.39 12.45
N CYS A 124 29.51 -19.25 13.38
CA CYS A 124 29.75 -19.46 14.80
C CYS A 124 29.32 -20.87 15.19
N LYS A 125 30.14 -21.56 16.02
CA LYS A 125 29.73 -22.83 16.62
C LYS A 125 28.66 -22.58 17.68
N TYR A 126 27.43 -22.84 17.35
CA TYR A 126 26.27 -22.85 18.24
C TYR A 126 25.71 -24.26 18.34
N ASP A 127 24.93 -24.51 19.36
CA ASP A 127 24.12 -25.72 19.52
C ASP A 127 23.12 -25.84 18.36
N ASP A 128 22.99 -27.04 17.80
CA ASP A 128 22.11 -27.33 16.66
C ASP A 128 20.65 -26.95 16.93
N ILE A 129 20.17 -27.15 18.16
CA ILE A 129 18.81 -26.76 18.56
C ILE A 129 18.64 -25.25 18.51
N TYR A 130 19.67 -24.50 18.94
CA TYR A 130 19.65 -23.05 18.89
C TYR A 130 19.69 -22.53 17.44
N VAL A 131 20.49 -23.18 16.59
CA VAL A 131 20.56 -22.86 15.15
C VAL A 131 19.20 -23.08 14.52
N ALA A 132 18.58 -24.26 14.68
CA ALA A 132 17.29 -24.60 14.12
C ALA A 132 16.19 -23.58 14.52
N ARG A 133 16.07 -23.28 15.81
CA ARG A 133 15.09 -22.27 16.30
C ARG A 133 15.34 -20.87 15.77
N SER A 134 16.60 -20.51 15.56
CA SER A 134 16.97 -19.20 15.01
C SER A 134 16.62 -19.10 13.54
N GLU A 135 16.83 -20.19 12.78
CA GLU A 135 16.44 -20.27 11.35
C GLU A 135 14.92 -20.22 11.21
N ASP A 136 14.15 -21.00 11.97
CA ASP A 136 12.69 -20.95 11.96
C ASP A 136 12.15 -19.52 12.20
N PHE A 137 12.77 -18.81 13.16
CA PHE A 137 12.42 -17.41 13.42
C PHE A 137 12.76 -16.51 12.23
N LEU A 138 13.94 -16.63 11.64
CA LEU A 138 14.37 -15.82 10.50
C LEU A 138 13.53 -16.12 9.26
N ASP A 139 13.16 -17.37 9.01
CA ASP A 139 12.26 -17.76 7.92
C ASP A 139 10.88 -17.12 8.08
N SER A 140 10.31 -17.16 9.28
CA SER A 140 9.05 -16.49 9.59
C SER A 140 9.14 -14.97 9.37
N ILE A 141 10.27 -14.36 9.71
CA ILE A 141 10.51 -12.92 9.49
C ILE A 141 10.60 -12.61 7.99
N ASP A 142 11.36 -13.39 7.23
CA ASP A 142 11.54 -13.21 5.79
C ASP A 142 10.20 -13.40 5.05
N GLU A 143 9.42 -14.42 5.39
CA GLU A 143 8.08 -14.63 4.84
C GLU A 143 7.18 -13.42 5.06
N GLN A 144 7.18 -12.86 6.27
CA GLN A 144 6.36 -11.69 6.59
C GLN A 144 6.84 -10.43 5.85
N ILE A 145 8.15 -10.23 5.70
CA ILE A 145 8.70 -9.12 4.92
C ILE A 145 8.26 -9.25 3.46
N HIS A 146 8.36 -10.44 2.87
CA HIS A 146 7.95 -10.67 1.49
C HIS A 146 6.45 -10.49 1.29
N ARG A 147 5.63 -10.96 2.24
CA ARG A 147 4.18 -10.92 2.14
C ARG A 147 3.60 -9.52 2.40
N TRP A 148 4.12 -8.80 3.39
CA TRP A 148 3.54 -7.54 3.87
C TRP A 148 4.42 -6.31 3.63
N GLY A 149 5.66 -6.49 3.22
CA GLY A 149 6.63 -5.39 3.07
C GLY A 149 7.00 -4.70 4.38
N ASN A 150 6.65 -5.28 5.52
CA ASN A 150 6.90 -4.71 6.83
C ASN A 150 6.81 -5.75 7.95
N LEU A 151 7.35 -5.39 9.13
CA LEU A 151 7.26 -6.17 10.37
C LEU A 151 6.51 -5.41 11.44
N SER A 152 5.89 -6.13 12.37
CA SER A 152 5.33 -5.52 13.58
C SER A 152 6.43 -4.90 14.45
N PRO A 153 6.10 -3.93 15.33
CA PRO A 153 7.09 -3.33 16.23
C PRO A 153 7.83 -4.37 17.11
N LYS A 154 7.11 -5.40 17.57
CA LYS A 154 7.70 -6.50 18.37
C LYS A 154 8.71 -7.31 17.56
N GLN A 155 8.38 -7.65 16.31
CA GLN A 155 9.27 -8.40 15.42
C GLN A 155 10.50 -7.58 15.01
N LYS A 156 10.31 -6.29 14.70
CA LYS A 156 11.44 -5.37 14.46
C LYS A 156 12.39 -5.31 15.65
N LEU A 157 11.85 -5.25 16.85
CA LEU A 157 12.64 -5.23 18.08
C LEU A 157 13.40 -6.55 18.25
N ALA A 158 12.73 -7.70 18.08
CA ALA A 158 13.35 -9.02 18.19
C ALA A 158 14.48 -9.20 17.18
N LEU A 159 14.23 -8.88 15.89
CA LEU A 159 15.26 -8.92 14.85
C LEU A 159 16.44 -7.99 15.16
N ASN A 160 16.17 -6.76 15.62
CA ASN A 160 17.23 -5.81 15.98
C ASN A 160 18.08 -6.30 17.16
N ASN A 161 17.45 -6.90 18.18
CA ASN A 161 18.16 -7.46 19.32
C ASN A 161 19.02 -8.66 18.92
N MET A 162 18.47 -9.51 18.06
CA MET A 162 19.20 -10.63 17.49
C MET A 162 20.40 -10.14 16.68
N TYR A 163 20.20 -9.23 15.73
CA TYR A 163 21.25 -8.61 14.93
C TYR A 163 22.37 -8.00 15.79
N LYS A 164 22.04 -7.18 16.79
CA LYS A 164 23.02 -6.58 17.69
C LYS A 164 23.83 -7.63 18.45
N ARG A 165 23.18 -8.72 18.90
CA ARG A 165 23.85 -9.82 19.62
C ARG A 165 24.88 -10.53 18.72
N PHE A 166 24.50 -10.79 17.48
CA PHE A 166 25.36 -11.49 16.54
C PHE A 166 26.51 -10.62 16.06
N MET A 167 26.28 -9.33 15.80
CA MET A 167 27.35 -8.39 15.45
C MET A 167 28.42 -8.29 16.54
N LYS A 168 28.01 -8.12 17.79
CA LYS A 168 28.97 -8.09 18.93
C LYS A 168 29.82 -9.37 19.06
N LYS A 169 29.30 -10.52 18.63
CA LYS A 169 30.03 -11.78 18.64
C LYS A 169 31.00 -11.91 17.46
N SER A 170 30.61 -11.40 16.28
CA SER A 170 31.52 -11.41 15.12
C SER A 170 32.73 -10.53 15.35
N GLU A 171 32.55 -9.35 15.96
CA GLU A 171 33.64 -8.42 16.29
C GLU A 171 34.63 -8.99 17.32
N LYS A 172 34.18 -9.83 18.25
CA LYS A 172 35.06 -10.46 19.26
C LYS A 172 35.88 -11.64 18.72
N LYS A 173 35.61 -12.12 17.52
CA LYS A 173 36.28 -13.26 16.89
C LYS A 173 37.16 -12.85 15.71
N ALA A 174 37.11 -11.59 15.29
CA ALA A 174 38.02 -10.98 14.34
C ALA A 174 39.23 -10.40 15.05
#